data_bb20ebdaa0506cf504dad58e7ebff338
#
_entry.id   bb20ebdaa0506cf504dad58e7ebff338
#
_cell.length_a   1.000
_cell.length_b   1.000
_cell.length_c   1.000
_cell.angle_alpha   90.00
_cell.angle_beta   90.00
_cell.angle_gamma   90.00
#
_symmetry.space_group_name_H-M   'P 1'
#
loop_
_entity.id
_entity.type
_entity.pdbx_description
1 polymer ?
#
loop_
_entity_poly.entity_id
_entity_poly.type
_entity_poly.pdbx_seq_one_letter_code
_entity_poly.pdbx_strand_id
1 'polypeptide(L)'
;MDEAGIPGQRKQGSKSSRGKGKYKPKGRLVDPAARVEIESLLGKEPPRRDLLIESLHVIQDHHGHLSARHLAALADWMRLPMAEVWEVASFYDHFDLVREGETAPAACTVRVCTSLSCMMAGGEELLEKLQEYASDDVRFVAAPCIGACNKAPAAAVGHQLVEHADLETLSAVTEAGHAEIPPAARQFDDYCADGGYAVLRELLNGSRSADEVLATLDDTALRGLGGAGFPTGRKWRIVGGQPGPRLMAVNGDEGEPGTFKDCLLYTSPSPRDA
;
A
#
# COMPACT_ATOMS: atom_id res chain seq x y z
N MET A 1 68.95 7.91 -52.60
CA MET A 1 69.27 6.50 -52.54
C MET A 1 69.44 6.17 -51.07
N ASP A 2 68.61 5.75 -50.51
CA ASP A 2 67.46 5.39 -49.86
C ASP A 2 67.47 3.94 -49.41
N GLU A 3 67.54 3.68 -48.19
CA GLU A 3 67.15 2.41 -47.65
C GLU A 3 66.31 2.60 -46.36
N ALA A 4 65.08 2.18 -46.48
CA ALA A 4 64.08 2.23 -45.46
C ALA A 4 64.26 1.12 -44.43
N GLY A 5 64.38 1.48 -43.19
CA GLY A 5 64.39 0.55 -42.04
C GLY A 5 63.05 0.00 -41.74
N ILE A 6 62.94 -1.31 -41.55
CA ILE A 6 61.75 -2.08 -41.14
C ILE A 6 61.55 -1.89 -39.66
N PRO A 7 60.26 -1.62 -39.16
CA PRO A 7 60.07 -1.39 -37.77
C PRO A 7 59.91 -2.73 -36.97
N GLY A 8 60.45 -2.69 -35.77
CA GLY A 8 60.67 -3.80 -34.88
C GLY A 8 59.37 -4.49 -34.39
N GLN A 9 59.52 -5.77 -34.20
CA GLN A 9 58.51 -6.68 -33.61
C GLN A 9 58.17 -6.26 -32.20
N ARG A 10 56.86 -5.99 -31.97
CA ARG A 10 56.30 -5.85 -30.64
C ARG A 10 56.33 -7.17 -29.91
N LYS A 11 57.05 -7.24 -28.79
CA LYS A 11 57.00 -8.33 -27.84
C LYS A 11 55.56 -8.46 -27.30
N GLN A 12 54.92 -9.60 -27.51
CA GLN A 12 53.65 -9.95 -26.90
C GLN A 12 53.85 -10.04 -25.38
N GLY A 13 53.28 -9.07 -24.68
CA GLY A 13 53.22 -9.08 -23.21
C GLY A 13 52.38 -10.26 -22.72
N SER A 14 52.96 -11.05 -21.83
CA SER A 14 52.33 -12.10 -21.07
C SER A 14 51.05 -11.58 -20.44
N LYS A 15 49.91 -12.17 -20.80
CA LYS A 15 48.61 -11.96 -20.08
C LYS A 15 48.76 -12.52 -18.67
N SER A 16 49.00 -11.64 -17.71
CA SER A 16 48.87 -11.98 -16.30
C SER A 16 47.43 -12.47 -16.06
N SER A 17 47.26 -13.71 -15.66
CA SER A 17 46.01 -14.25 -15.17
C SER A 17 45.65 -13.50 -13.89
N ARG A 18 44.90 -12.40 -14.01
CA ARG A 18 44.21 -11.82 -12.86
C ARG A 18 43.28 -12.89 -12.31
N GLY A 19 43.66 -13.48 -11.18
CA GLY A 19 42.85 -14.39 -10.46
C GLY A 19 41.43 -13.78 -10.30
N LYS A 20 40.39 -14.53 -10.66
CA LYS A 20 39.02 -14.15 -10.41
C LYS A 20 38.90 -13.91 -8.91
N GLY A 21 38.99 -12.65 -8.49
CA GLY A 21 38.72 -12.29 -7.10
C GLY A 21 37.34 -12.86 -6.77
N LYS A 22 37.25 -13.61 -5.69
CA LYS A 22 35.96 -14.10 -5.21
C LYS A 22 35.06 -12.88 -5.05
N TYR A 23 33.99 -12.81 -5.84
CA TYR A 23 32.95 -11.78 -5.71
C TYR A 23 32.41 -11.87 -4.29
N LYS A 24 32.73 -10.89 -3.47
CA LYS A 24 32.09 -10.72 -2.17
C LYS A 24 30.88 -9.81 -2.42
N PRO A 25 29.66 -10.29 -2.19
CA PRO A 25 28.48 -9.46 -2.31
C PRO A 25 28.66 -8.23 -1.42
N LYS A 26 28.47 -7.05 -1.98
CA LYS A 26 28.41 -5.80 -1.21
C LYS A 26 27.02 -5.74 -0.58
N GLY A 27 26.94 -5.64 0.71
CA GLY A 27 25.68 -5.55 1.44
C GLY A 27 25.54 -6.60 2.52
N ARG A 28 24.35 -6.70 3.08
CA ARG A 28 24.02 -7.66 4.11
C ARG A 28 24.03 -9.09 3.55
N LEU A 29 24.67 -10.00 4.28
CA LEU A 29 24.61 -11.43 3.95
C LEU A 29 23.19 -11.93 4.24
N VAL A 30 22.64 -12.69 3.30
CA VAL A 30 21.34 -13.33 3.46
C VAL A 30 21.48 -14.48 4.46
N ASP A 31 20.62 -14.49 5.47
CA ASP A 31 20.50 -15.58 6.41
C ASP A 31 19.84 -16.79 5.69
N PRO A 32 20.51 -17.95 5.61
CA PRO A 32 19.95 -19.14 4.94
C PRO A 32 18.64 -19.63 5.57
N ALA A 33 18.49 -19.50 6.90
CA ALA A 33 17.25 -19.89 7.58
C ALA A 33 16.09 -18.96 7.20
N ALA A 34 16.30 -17.64 7.26
CA ALA A 34 15.31 -16.68 6.82
C ALA A 34 14.93 -16.87 5.34
N ARG A 35 15.89 -17.29 4.49
CA ARG A 35 15.62 -17.59 3.08
C ARG A 35 14.64 -18.75 2.92
N VAL A 36 14.84 -19.83 3.69
CA VAL A 36 13.93 -20.98 3.69
C VAL A 36 12.56 -20.62 4.24
N GLU A 37 12.48 -19.78 5.28
CA GLU A 37 11.24 -19.28 5.83
C GLU A 37 10.44 -18.48 4.75
N ILE A 38 11.10 -17.58 4.03
CA ILE A 38 10.48 -16.81 2.94
C ILE A 38 9.96 -17.71 1.81
N GLU A 39 10.75 -18.69 1.39
CA GLU A 39 10.32 -19.65 0.36
C GLU A 39 9.14 -20.51 0.82
N SER A 40 9.08 -20.84 2.10
CA SER A 40 7.95 -21.57 2.67
C SER A 40 6.67 -20.76 2.71
N LEU A 41 6.77 -19.46 2.99
CA LEU A 41 5.63 -18.54 3.09
C LEU A 41 5.10 -18.11 1.71
N LEU A 42 6.01 -17.72 0.80
CA LEU A 42 5.64 -17.10 -0.48
C LEU A 42 5.61 -18.09 -1.66
N GLY A 43 5.99 -19.34 -1.43
CA GLY A 43 6.04 -20.36 -2.47
C GLY A 43 7.44 -20.58 -3.06
N LYS A 44 7.54 -21.57 -3.96
CA LYS A 44 8.83 -22.02 -4.52
C LYS A 44 9.35 -21.10 -5.63
N GLU A 45 8.48 -20.34 -6.25
CA GLU A 45 8.83 -19.36 -7.29
C GLU A 45 8.82 -17.95 -6.69
N PRO A 46 9.81 -17.11 -7.03
CA PRO A 46 9.84 -15.74 -6.52
C PRO A 46 8.61 -14.97 -7.05
N PRO A 47 7.93 -14.23 -6.18
CA PRO A 47 6.82 -13.39 -6.60
C PRO A 47 7.30 -12.32 -7.61
N ARG A 48 6.38 -11.84 -8.44
CA ARG A 48 6.64 -10.72 -9.33
C ARG A 48 6.91 -9.46 -8.51
N ARG A 49 7.64 -8.48 -9.09
CA ARG A 49 8.00 -7.23 -8.41
C ARG A 49 6.80 -6.45 -7.90
N ASP A 50 5.71 -6.45 -8.65
CA ASP A 50 4.45 -5.77 -8.32
C ASP A 50 3.70 -6.40 -7.12
N LEU A 51 4.14 -7.57 -6.64
CA LEU A 51 3.62 -8.24 -5.45
C LEU A 51 4.52 -8.04 -4.22
N LEU A 52 5.37 -7.00 -4.21
CA LEU A 52 6.26 -6.73 -3.07
C LEU A 52 5.47 -6.40 -1.80
N ILE A 53 4.44 -5.56 -1.90
CA ILE A 53 3.65 -5.14 -0.75
C ILE A 53 2.88 -6.33 -0.16
N GLU A 54 2.26 -7.16 -1.00
CA GLU A 54 1.57 -8.38 -0.58
C GLU A 54 2.53 -9.35 0.10
N SER A 55 3.75 -9.47 -0.42
CA SER A 55 4.78 -10.31 0.19
C SER A 55 5.18 -9.80 1.57
N LEU A 56 5.26 -8.48 1.76
CA LEU A 56 5.52 -7.86 3.05
C LEU A 56 4.38 -8.12 4.05
N HIS A 57 3.12 -8.04 3.60
CA HIS A 57 1.96 -8.41 4.43
C HIS A 57 2.03 -9.86 4.90
N VAL A 58 2.25 -10.81 3.99
CA VAL A 58 2.34 -12.25 4.33
C VAL A 58 3.43 -12.50 5.37
N ILE A 59 4.59 -11.83 5.24
CA ILE A 59 5.69 -11.98 6.19
C ILE A 59 5.32 -11.37 7.54
N GLN A 60 4.75 -10.16 7.55
CA GLN A 60 4.35 -9.50 8.80
C GLN A 60 3.23 -10.24 9.51
N ASP A 61 2.21 -10.70 8.80
CA ASP A 61 1.08 -11.44 9.37
C ASP A 61 1.55 -12.74 10.03
N HIS A 62 2.57 -13.38 9.45
CA HIS A 62 3.13 -14.62 9.99
C HIS A 62 4.04 -14.39 11.21
N HIS A 63 4.87 -13.34 11.18
CA HIS A 63 5.90 -13.09 12.21
C HIS A 63 5.53 -11.97 13.19
N GLY A 64 4.42 -11.26 12.98
CA GLY A 64 4.02 -10.07 13.73
C GLY A 64 4.86 -8.82 13.42
N HIS A 65 5.91 -8.94 12.59
CA HIS A 65 6.78 -7.83 12.21
C HIS A 65 7.67 -8.20 11.01
N LEU A 66 8.30 -7.18 10.44
CA LEU A 66 9.30 -7.32 9.37
C LEU A 66 10.72 -7.20 9.93
N SER A 67 11.39 -8.30 10.19
CA SER A 67 12.78 -8.27 10.64
C SER A 67 13.74 -7.94 9.49
N ALA A 68 14.84 -7.28 9.81
CA ALA A 68 15.88 -6.96 8.83
C ALA A 68 16.47 -8.21 8.14
N ARG A 69 16.47 -9.39 8.80
CA ARG A 69 16.89 -10.67 8.19
C ARG A 69 15.88 -11.17 7.15
N HIS A 70 14.57 -11.05 7.41
CA HIS A 70 13.52 -11.44 6.47
C HIS A 70 13.47 -10.50 5.26
N LEU A 71 13.63 -9.17 5.47
CA LEU A 71 13.70 -8.21 4.37
C LEU A 71 14.90 -8.48 3.45
N ALA A 72 16.07 -8.85 4.00
CA ALA A 72 17.22 -9.21 3.20
C ALA A 72 16.98 -10.52 2.40
N ALA A 73 16.30 -11.50 3.01
CA ALA A 73 15.94 -12.74 2.36
C ALA A 73 14.89 -12.52 1.26
N LEU A 74 13.89 -11.67 1.49
CA LEU A 74 12.89 -11.27 0.49
C LEU A 74 13.53 -10.56 -0.70
N ALA A 75 14.42 -9.58 -0.44
CA ALA A 75 15.14 -8.85 -1.48
C ALA A 75 15.95 -9.81 -2.38
N ASP A 76 16.65 -10.76 -1.78
CA ASP A 76 17.38 -11.79 -2.52
C ASP A 76 16.43 -12.70 -3.32
N TRP A 77 15.32 -13.13 -2.71
CA TRP A 77 14.33 -14.00 -3.34
C TRP A 77 13.69 -13.32 -4.56
N MET A 78 13.23 -12.10 -4.42
CA MET A 78 12.62 -11.32 -5.50
C MET A 78 13.66 -10.74 -6.49
N ARG A 79 14.95 -10.87 -6.21
CA ARG A 79 16.05 -10.25 -6.97
C ARG A 79 15.93 -8.72 -7.06
N LEU A 80 15.46 -8.12 -5.96
CA LEU A 80 15.36 -6.66 -5.81
C LEU A 80 16.52 -6.10 -5.00
N PRO A 81 16.92 -4.84 -5.22
CA PRO A 81 17.84 -4.16 -4.32
C PRO A 81 17.25 -4.09 -2.90
N MET A 82 18.07 -4.36 -1.87
CA MET A 82 17.62 -4.24 -0.47
C MET A 82 17.07 -2.83 -0.15
N ALA A 83 17.64 -1.79 -0.76
CA ALA A 83 17.15 -0.43 -0.59
C ALA A 83 15.69 -0.27 -1.04
N GLU A 84 15.32 -0.85 -2.17
CA GLU A 84 13.96 -0.81 -2.70
C GLU A 84 12.96 -1.50 -1.76
N VAL A 85 13.30 -2.71 -1.27
CA VAL A 85 12.45 -3.43 -0.31
C VAL A 85 12.31 -2.65 0.99
N TRP A 86 13.41 -2.04 1.46
CA TRP A 86 13.41 -1.23 2.67
C TRP A 86 12.59 0.06 2.51
N GLU A 87 12.74 0.75 1.37
CA GLU A 87 11.98 1.98 1.07
C GLU A 87 10.47 1.71 1.10
N VAL A 88 10.02 0.64 0.43
CA VAL A 88 8.60 0.26 0.42
C VAL A 88 8.14 -0.12 1.83
N ALA A 89 8.87 -1.00 2.52
CA ALA A 89 8.49 -1.44 3.86
C ALA A 89 8.46 -0.29 4.88
N SER A 90 9.36 0.70 4.75
CA SER A 90 9.42 1.85 5.68
C SER A 90 8.46 2.99 5.32
N PHE A 91 7.91 2.99 4.12
CA PHE A 91 6.93 4.00 3.71
C PHE A 91 5.57 3.77 4.39
N TYR A 92 5.11 2.52 4.44
CA TYR A 92 3.80 2.20 5.00
C TYR A 92 3.86 2.05 6.52
N ASP A 93 3.08 2.83 7.24
CA ASP A 93 3.02 2.82 8.71
C ASP A 93 2.47 1.50 9.28
N HIS A 94 1.78 0.74 8.45
CA HIS A 94 1.28 -0.59 8.81
C HIS A 94 2.41 -1.57 9.14
N PHE A 95 3.58 -1.43 8.53
CA PHE A 95 4.67 -2.38 8.70
C PHE A 95 5.54 -2.06 9.91
N ASP A 96 5.72 -3.05 10.76
CA ASP A 96 6.56 -2.99 11.95
C ASP A 96 7.98 -3.46 11.65
N LEU A 97 8.87 -2.54 11.35
CA LEU A 97 10.27 -2.83 11.03
C LEU A 97 11.08 -3.07 12.30
N VAL A 98 11.71 -4.24 12.41
CA VAL A 98 12.59 -4.61 13.52
C VAL A 98 14.03 -4.75 13.02
N ARG A 99 14.92 -3.88 13.50
CA ARG A 99 16.35 -3.90 13.18
C ARG A 99 17.08 -4.96 14.00
N GLU A 100 18.34 -5.21 13.64
CA GLU A 100 19.18 -6.11 14.45
C GLU A 100 19.37 -5.57 15.86
N GLY A 101 19.07 -6.43 16.84
CA GLY A 101 19.20 -6.10 18.26
C GLY A 101 17.99 -5.35 18.84
N GLU A 102 16.99 -5.02 18.04
CA GLU A 102 15.74 -4.48 18.55
C GLU A 102 14.79 -5.60 18.98
N THR A 103 13.97 -5.31 19.98
CA THR A 103 12.92 -6.22 20.47
C THR A 103 11.72 -6.20 19.53
N ALA A 104 11.14 -7.36 19.26
CA ALA A 104 9.89 -7.46 18.50
C ALA A 104 8.77 -6.68 19.22
N PRO A 105 7.85 -6.07 18.48
CA PRO A 105 6.69 -5.39 19.06
C PRO A 105 5.75 -6.38 19.76
N ALA A 106 4.79 -5.86 20.53
CA ALA A 106 3.68 -6.62 21.08
C ALA A 106 2.91 -7.37 19.96
N ALA A 107 2.31 -8.49 20.30
CA ALA A 107 1.60 -9.33 19.34
C ALA A 107 0.46 -8.61 18.61
N CYS A 108 -0.21 -7.70 19.29
CA CYS A 108 -1.25 -6.85 18.72
C CYS A 108 -0.82 -5.39 18.70
N THR A 109 -0.86 -4.76 17.54
CA THR A 109 -0.64 -3.32 17.38
C THR A 109 -1.94 -2.64 16.98
N VAL A 110 -2.40 -1.71 17.82
CA VAL A 110 -3.53 -0.82 17.54
C VAL A 110 -2.98 0.52 17.06
N ARG A 111 -3.26 0.87 15.82
CA ARG A 111 -2.85 2.13 15.18
C ARG A 111 -3.99 3.13 15.23
N VAL A 112 -3.86 4.17 16.04
CA VAL A 112 -4.87 5.23 16.16
C VAL A 112 -4.47 6.39 15.27
N CYS A 113 -5.33 6.75 14.33
CA CYS A 113 -5.07 7.87 13.44
C CYS A 113 -5.08 9.19 14.20
N THR A 114 -3.97 9.94 14.10
CA THR A 114 -3.80 11.28 14.69
C THR A 114 -3.72 12.38 13.63
N SER A 115 -4.06 12.08 12.38
CA SER A 115 -4.17 13.11 11.32
C SER A 115 -5.35 14.02 11.54
N LEU A 116 -5.35 15.17 10.86
CA LEU A 116 -6.19 16.33 11.13
C LEU A 116 -7.65 16.02 11.45
N SER A 117 -8.35 15.23 10.64
CA SER A 117 -9.77 14.92 10.89
C SER A 117 -9.97 14.09 12.16
N CYS A 118 -9.10 13.11 12.40
CA CYS A 118 -9.16 12.27 13.59
C CYS A 118 -8.71 13.03 14.85
N MET A 119 -7.70 13.88 14.74
CA MET A 119 -7.28 14.79 15.82
C MET A 119 -8.44 15.70 16.25
N MET A 120 -9.14 16.35 15.28
CA MET A 120 -10.31 17.18 15.55
C MET A 120 -11.48 16.40 16.17
N ALA A 121 -11.55 15.10 15.94
CA ALA A 121 -12.56 14.20 16.49
C ALA A 121 -12.12 13.51 17.80
N GLY A 122 -10.99 13.93 18.41
CA GLY A 122 -10.51 13.39 19.68
C GLY A 122 -9.58 12.17 19.57
N GLY A 123 -8.94 11.96 18.41
CA GLY A 123 -8.05 10.81 18.19
C GLY A 123 -6.79 10.82 19.07
N GLU A 124 -6.23 11.99 19.35
CA GLU A 124 -5.08 12.12 20.26
C GLU A 124 -5.45 11.79 21.69
N GLU A 125 -6.56 12.33 22.19
CA GLU A 125 -7.08 12.04 23.53
C GLU A 125 -7.48 10.58 23.70
N LEU A 126 -7.99 9.96 22.61
CA LEU A 126 -8.26 8.52 22.58
C LEU A 126 -6.97 7.72 22.74
N LEU A 127 -5.93 8.07 21.97
CA LEU A 127 -4.62 7.42 22.06
C LEU A 127 -4.01 7.54 23.47
N GLU A 128 -4.03 8.73 24.06
CA GLU A 128 -3.53 8.95 25.44
C GLU A 128 -4.21 8.03 26.44
N LYS A 129 -5.55 7.91 26.37
CA LYS A 129 -6.31 7.00 27.25
C LYS A 129 -5.96 5.54 27.02
N LEU A 130 -5.79 5.14 25.77
CA LEU A 130 -5.45 3.76 25.39
C LEU A 130 -4.05 3.36 25.87
N GLN A 131 -3.12 4.29 26.03
CA GLN A 131 -1.78 4.01 26.56
C GLN A 131 -1.83 3.39 27.97
N GLU A 132 -2.86 3.68 28.76
CA GLU A 132 -3.06 3.10 30.10
C GLU A 132 -3.40 1.59 30.04
N TYR A 133 -3.87 1.10 28.89
CA TYR A 133 -4.23 -0.29 28.65
C TYR A 133 -3.16 -1.08 27.89
N ALA A 134 -2.01 -0.46 27.62
CA ALA A 134 -0.90 -1.14 26.96
C ALA A 134 -0.35 -2.28 27.84
N SER A 135 0.02 -3.39 27.20
CA SER A 135 0.57 -4.58 27.86
C SER A 135 1.67 -5.20 27.01
N ASP A 136 2.22 -6.32 27.46
CA ASP A 136 3.19 -7.10 26.67
C ASP A 136 2.55 -7.68 25.38
N ASP A 137 1.23 -7.86 25.38
CA ASP A 137 0.49 -8.44 24.26
C ASP A 137 -0.11 -7.37 23.32
N VAL A 138 -0.41 -6.17 23.81
CA VAL A 138 -1.09 -5.11 23.06
C VAL A 138 -0.38 -3.77 23.24
N ARG A 139 -0.06 -3.13 22.11
CA ARG A 139 0.45 -1.75 22.08
C ARG A 139 -0.43 -0.83 21.26
N PHE A 140 -0.47 0.43 21.67
CA PHE A 140 -1.19 1.49 20.98
C PHE A 140 -0.19 2.51 20.42
N VAL A 141 -0.29 2.83 19.13
CA VAL A 141 0.63 3.75 18.46
C VAL A 141 -0.14 4.79 17.66
N ALA A 142 0.43 5.99 17.56
CA ALA A 142 -0.08 7.00 16.63
C ALA A 142 0.13 6.52 15.18
N ALA A 143 -0.83 6.80 14.32
CA ALA A 143 -0.73 6.49 12.90
C ALA A 143 -1.07 7.72 12.05
N PRO A 144 -0.49 7.83 10.85
CA PRO A 144 -0.92 8.79 9.84
C PRO A 144 -2.33 8.46 9.35
N CYS A 145 -2.84 9.26 8.41
CA CYS A 145 -4.16 9.04 7.84
C CYS A 145 -4.29 7.63 7.26
N ILE A 146 -5.29 6.88 7.75
CA ILE A 146 -5.64 5.52 7.29
C ILE A 146 -6.83 5.51 6.33
N GLY A 147 -7.18 6.68 5.74
CA GLY A 147 -8.17 6.79 4.68
C GLY A 147 -9.63 6.92 5.13
N ALA A 148 -9.94 6.88 6.42
CA ALA A 148 -11.30 6.92 6.96
C ALA A 148 -11.69 8.28 7.59
N CYS A 149 -11.31 9.39 6.98
CA CYS A 149 -11.50 10.74 7.53
C CYS A 149 -12.97 11.11 7.74
N ASN A 150 -13.89 10.53 6.97
CA ASN A 150 -15.34 10.72 7.12
C ASN A 150 -15.96 9.88 8.25
N LYS A 151 -15.14 9.05 8.91
CA LYS A 151 -15.52 8.15 10.01
C LYS A 151 -14.63 8.36 11.25
N ALA A 152 -14.10 9.56 11.38
CA ALA A 152 -13.21 9.93 12.47
C ALA A 152 -13.92 9.87 13.85
N PRO A 153 -13.17 9.55 14.94
CA PRO A 153 -11.80 9.05 14.92
C PRO A 153 -11.74 7.62 14.38
N ALA A 154 -10.64 7.29 13.71
CA ALA A 154 -10.46 5.98 13.12
C ALA A 154 -9.18 5.32 13.65
N ALA A 155 -9.22 4.00 13.78
CA ALA A 155 -8.08 3.19 14.18
C ALA A 155 -7.99 1.92 13.31
N ALA A 156 -6.85 1.26 13.33
CA ALA A 156 -6.64 -0.03 12.70
C ALA A 156 -6.09 -1.04 13.72
N VAL A 157 -6.65 -2.24 13.74
CA VAL A 157 -6.18 -3.38 14.54
C VAL A 157 -5.83 -4.49 13.56
N GLY A 158 -4.55 -4.72 13.32
CA GLY A 158 -4.13 -5.53 12.18
C GLY A 158 -4.67 -4.96 10.88
N HIS A 159 -5.40 -5.78 10.11
CA HIS A 159 -6.08 -5.35 8.87
C HIS A 159 -7.50 -4.80 9.10
N GLN A 160 -8.00 -4.85 10.32
CA GLN A 160 -9.36 -4.38 10.62
C GLN A 160 -9.38 -2.87 10.85
N LEU A 161 -10.11 -2.15 10.01
CA LEU A 161 -10.45 -0.75 10.22
C LEU A 161 -11.57 -0.63 11.26
N VAL A 162 -11.36 0.22 12.27
CA VAL A 162 -12.35 0.58 13.27
C VAL A 162 -12.77 2.02 13.04
N GLU A 163 -14.01 2.19 12.58
CA GLU A 163 -14.64 3.49 12.34
C GLU A 163 -15.26 4.02 13.63
N HIS A 164 -15.26 5.35 13.83
CA HIS A 164 -15.77 6.01 15.04
C HIS A 164 -15.20 5.37 16.31
N ALA A 165 -13.88 5.13 16.28
CA ALA A 165 -13.16 4.39 17.31
C ALA A 165 -13.29 5.06 18.68
N ASP A 166 -13.60 4.26 19.69
CA ASP A 166 -13.60 4.63 21.09
C ASP A 166 -12.97 3.50 21.96
N LEU A 167 -12.89 3.71 23.26
CA LEU A 167 -12.30 2.72 24.16
C LEU A 167 -13.04 1.39 24.16
N GLU A 168 -14.37 1.40 24.07
CA GLU A 168 -15.20 0.21 24.12
C GLU A 168 -15.02 -0.63 22.85
N THR A 169 -15.14 -0.01 21.69
CA THR A 169 -14.98 -0.68 20.38
C THR A 169 -13.58 -1.23 20.19
N LEU A 170 -12.53 -0.48 20.57
CA LEU A 170 -11.16 -0.96 20.44
C LEU A 170 -10.84 -2.08 21.42
N SER A 171 -11.32 -2.02 22.66
CA SER A 171 -11.17 -3.12 23.60
C SER A 171 -11.86 -4.40 23.10
N ALA A 172 -13.09 -4.28 22.60
CA ALA A 172 -13.82 -5.42 22.05
C ALA A 172 -13.11 -6.06 20.86
N VAL A 173 -12.56 -5.25 19.94
CA VAL A 173 -11.82 -5.77 18.76
C VAL A 173 -10.51 -6.42 19.17
N THR A 174 -9.79 -5.86 20.14
CA THR A 174 -8.52 -6.46 20.63
C THR A 174 -8.75 -7.76 21.38
N GLU A 175 -9.82 -7.88 22.16
CA GLU A 175 -10.20 -9.11 22.87
C GLU A 175 -10.71 -10.21 21.93
N ALA A 176 -11.46 -9.85 20.89
CA ALA A 176 -11.96 -10.80 19.90
C ALA A 176 -10.86 -11.35 18.98
N GLY A 177 -9.67 -10.76 19.00
CA GLY A 177 -8.65 -11.00 18.00
C GLY A 177 -8.92 -10.21 16.71
N HIS A 178 -7.88 -9.68 16.11
CA HIS A 178 -8.02 -8.95 14.85
C HIS A 178 -8.38 -9.90 13.71
N ALA A 179 -9.29 -9.47 12.87
CA ALA A 179 -9.57 -10.19 11.64
C ALA A 179 -8.35 -10.09 10.72
N GLU A 180 -7.73 -11.21 10.43
CA GLU A 180 -6.53 -11.30 9.58
C GLU A 180 -6.85 -11.02 8.10
N ILE A 181 -8.13 -11.06 7.72
CA ILE A 181 -8.55 -10.95 6.31
C ILE A 181 -9.44 -9.72 6.14
N PRO A 182 -9.08 -8.80 5.23
CA PRO A 182 -10.00 -7.73 4.85
C PRO A 182 -11.35 -8.31 4.43
N PRO A 183 -12.46 -7.65 4.73
CA PRO A 183 -13.77 -8.12 4.30
C PRO A 183 -13.76 -8.30 2.78
N ALA A 184 -14.41 -9.38 2.31
CA ALA A 184 -14.48 -9.67 0.89
C ALA A 184 -15.00 -8.46 0.12
N ALA A 185 -14.29 -8.07 -0.93
CA ALA A 185 -14.72 -6.96 -1.77
C ALA A 185 -16.08 -7.28 -2.40
N ARG A 186 -16.96 -6.28 -2.41
CA ARG A 186 -18.27 -6.39 -3.07
C ARG A 186 -18.08 -6.63 -4.55
N GLN A 187 -18.60 -7.73 -5.04
CA GLN A 187 -18.47 -8.11 -6.45
C GLN A 187 -19.46 -7.32 -7.33
N PHE A 188 -19.20 -7.32 -8.64
CA PHE A 188 -20.00 -6.57 -9.60
C PHE A 188 -21.49 -6.94 -9.58
N ASP A 189 -21.80 -8.23 -9.51
CA ASP A 189 -23.20 -8.72 -9.53
C ASP A 189 -23.94 -8.30 -8.26
N ASP A 190 -23.31 -8.38 -7.08
CA ASP A 190 -23.88 -7.92 -5.81
C ASP A 190 -24.11 -6.40 -5.84
N TYR A 191 -23.14 -5.64 -6.37
CA TYR A 191 -23.28 -4.19 -6.54
C TYR A 191 -24.45 -3.84 -7.46
N CYS A 192 -24.63 -4.58 -8.57
CA CYS A 192 -25.73 -4.39 -9.49
C CYS A 192 -27.09 -4.78 -8.88
N ALA A 193 -27.12 -5.86 -8.07
CA ALA A 193 -28.33 -6.32 -7.38
C ALA A 193 -28.84 -5.27 -6.37
N ASP A 194 -27.92 -4.58 -5.71
CA ASP A 194 -28.24 -3.49 -4.76
C ASP A 194 -28.50 -2.13 -5.45
N GLY A 195 -28.75 -2.12 -6.75
CA GLY A 195 -29.08 -0.90 -7.49
C GLY A 195 -27.85 -0.17 -8.08
N GLY A 196 -26.67 -0.76 -8.00
CA GLY A 196 -25.48 -0.25 -8.65
C GLY A 196 -25.69 -0.04 -10.16
N TYR A 197 -25.12 1.04 -10.69
CA TYR A 197 -25.28 1.48 -12.08
C TYR A 197 -26.72 1.74 -12.56
N ALA A 198 -27.72 1.83 -11.64
CA ALA A 198 -29.12 2.09 -12.02
C ALA A 198 -29.25 3.39 -12.81
N VAL A 199 -28.70 4.49 -12.33
CA VAL A 199 -28.73 5.80 -13.01
C VAL A 199 -28.03 5.74 -14.38
N LEU A 200 -26.91 5.02 -14.50
CA LEU A 200 -26.24 4.82 -15.78
C LEU A 200 -27.13 4.07 -16.78
N ARG A 201 -27.81 3.01 -16.34
CA ARG A 201 -28.76 2.26 -17.18
C ARG A 201 -29.94 3.12 -17.62
N GLU A 202 -30.48 3.97 -16.73
CA GLU A 202 -31.54 4.93 -17.04
C GLU A 202 -31.11 5.96 -18.10
N LEU A 203 -29.86 6.46 -18.00
CA LEU A 203 -29.29 7.36 -19.00
C LEU A 203 -29.10 6.66 -20.36
N LEU A 204 -28.59 5.42 -20.36
CA LEU A 204 -28.33 4.68 -21.58
C LEU A 204 -29.61 4.24 -22.33
N ASN A 205 -30.67 3.92 -21.61
CA ASN A 205 -31.95 3.55 -22.20
C ASN A 205 -32.87 4.75 -22.44
N GLY A 206 -32.45 5.97 -22.06
CA GLY A 206 -33.20 7.20 -22.31
C GLY A 206 -34.38 7.45 -21.35
N SER A 207 -34.55 6.64 -20.29
CA SER A 207 -35.59 6.87 -19.28
C SER A 207 -35.26 8.03 -18.34
N ARG A 208 -34.02 8.47 -18.30
CA ARG A 208 -33.52 9.64 -17.59
C ARG A 208 -32.61 10.46 -18.47
N SER A 209 -32.71 11.77 -18.42
CA SER A 209 -31.85 12.68 -19.17
C SER A 209 -30.60 13.08 -18.35
N ALA A 210 -29.55 13.48 -19.06
CA ALA A 210 -28.36 14.05 -18.41
C ALA A 210 -28.69 15.35 -17.64
N ASP A 211 -29.63 16.14 -18.14
CA ASP A 211 -30.05 17.39 -17.48
C ASP A 211 -30.73 17.13 -16.14
N GLU A 212 -31.55 16.08 -16.03
CA GLU A 212 -32.16 15.66 -14.75
C GLU A 212 -31.11 15.23 -13.73
N VAL A 213 -30.07 14.50 -14.16
CA VAL A 213 -28.94 14.13 -13.28
C VAL A 213 -28.18 15.38 -12.84
N LEU A 214 -27.92 16.32 -13.76
CA LEU A 214 -27.24 17.56 -13.44
C LEU A 214 -28.06 18.46 -12.49
N ALA A 215 -29.37 18.51 -12.66
CA ALA A 215 -30.27 19.20 -11.75
C ALA A 215 -30.20 18.59 -10.34
N THR A 216 -30.25 17.25 -10.24
CA THR A 216 -30.11 16.55 -8.96
C THR A 216 -28.77 16.88 -8.27
N LEU A 217 -27.67 16.94 -9.02
CA LEU A 217 -26.35 17.30 -8.47
C LEU A 217 -26.29 18.75 -7.95
N ASP A 218 -27.03 19.67 -8.58
CA ASP A 218 -27.13 21.04 -8.10
C ASP A 218 -28.02 21.15 -6.86
N ASP A 219 -29.17 20.48 -6.86
CA ASP A 219 -30.14 20.49 -5.75
C ASP A 219 -29.54 19.88 -4.48
N THR A 220 -28.75 18.83 -4.62
CA THR A 220 -28.03 18.19 -3.49
C THR A 220 -26.80 18.98 -3.07
N ALA A 221 -26.42 20.03 -3.81
CA ALA A 221 -25.23 20.85 -3.57
C ALA A 221 -23.93 20.04 -3.44
N LEU A 222 -23.83 18.91 -4.13
CA LEU A 222 -22.65 18.05 -4.10
C LEU A 222 -21.42 18.81 -4.61
N ARG A 223 -20.34 18.75 -3.84
CA ARG A 223 -19.07 19.44 -4.12
C ARG A 223 -17.92 18.45 -4.17
N GLY A 224 -16.86 18.82 -4.88
CA GLY A 224 -15.59 18.11 -4.84
C GLY A 224 -14.94 18.20 -3.46
N LEU A 225 -14.28 17.13 -3.04
CA LEU A 225 -13.60 17.01 -1.74
C LEU A 225 -12.09 17.32 -1.82
N GLY A 226 -11.59 17.73 -2.98
CA GLY A 226 -10.18 18.05 -3.22
C GLY A 226 -9.75 19.46 -2.76
N GLY A 227 -10.37 20.04 -1.74
CA GLY A 227 -10.01 21.32 -1.14
C GLY A 227 -10.71 22.53 -1.75
N ALA A 228 -10.85 22.63 -3.08
CA ALA A 228 -11.52 23.75 -3.75
C ALA A 228 -13.04 23.77 -3.59
N GLY A 229 -13.67 22.66 -3.20
CA GLY A 229 -15.11 22.56 -3.00
C GLY A 229 -15.94 22.92 -4.23
N PHE A 230 -15.44 22.66 -5.45
CA PHE A 230 -16.12 23.09 -6.67
C PHE A 230 -17.43 22.33 -6.87
N PRO A 231 -18.57 23.01 -7.21
CA PRO A 231 -19.86 22.36 -7.40
C PRO A 231 -19.82 21.33 -8.52
N THR A 232 -20.22 20.09 -8.22
CA THR A 232 -20.10 18.94 -9.15
C THR A 232 -21.00 19.12 -10.37
N GLY A 233 -22.25 19.52 -10.22
CA GLY A 233 -23.17 19.75 -11.33
C GLY A 233 -22.66 20.83 -12.30
N ARG A 234 -22.11 21.93 -11.77
CA ARG A 234 -21.49 22.98 -12.59
C ARG A 234 -20.27 22.47 -13.36
N LYS A 235 -19.40 21.68 -12.70
CA LYS A 235 -18.23 21.08 -13.35
C LYS A 235 -18.64 20.19 -14.52
N TRP A 236 -19.62 19.34 -14.31
CA TRP A 236 -20.10 18.43 -15.34
C TRP A 236 -20.74 19.15 -16.53
N ARG A 237 -21.49 20.26 -16.28
CA ARG A 237 -22.02 21.12 -17.39
C ARG A 237 -20.90 21.75 -18.22
N ILE A 238 -19.88 22.28 -17.55
CA ILE A 238 -18.72 22.86 -18.24
C ILE A 238 -18.04 21.81 -19.14
N VAL A 239 -17.78 20.63 -18.62
CA VAL A 239 -17.17 19.53 -19.37
C VAL A 239 -18.10 19.02 -20.47
N GLY A 240 -19.40 18.87 -20.16
CA GLY A 240 -20.41 18.44 -21.12
C GLY A 240 -20.58 19.37 -22.31
N GLY A 241 -20.33 20.67 -22.14
CA GLY A 241 -20.35 21.68 -23.18
C GLY A 241 -19.12 21.71 -24.10
N GLN A 242 -18.06 20.95 -23.77
CA GLN A 242 -16.85 20.91 -24.60
C GLN A 242 -17.03 19.93 -25.77
N PRO A 243 -16.38 20.16 -26.92
CA PRO A 243 -16.39 19.20 -28.01
C PRO A 243 -15.74 17.87 -27.58
N GLY A 244 -16.25 16.76 -28.15
CA GLY A 244 -15.69 15.42 -27.91
C GLY A 244 -14.42 15.12 -28.74
N PRO A 245 -13.71 14.04 -28.45
CA PRO A 245 -13.97 13.07 -27.37
C PRO A 245 -13.62 13.62 -25.99
N ARG A 246 -14.44 13.29 -24.99
CA ARG A 246 -14.16 13.61 -23.59
C ARG A 246 -13.54 12.42 -22.89
N LEU A 247 -12.50 12.68 -22.10
CA LEU A 247 -11.79 11.65 -21.34
C LEU A 247 -12.05 11.87 -19.85
N MET A 248 -12.07 10.81 -19.09
CA MET A 248 -12.15 10.83 -17.64
C MET A 248 -10.83 10.31 -17.08
N ALA A 249 -10.21 11.12 -16.19
CA ALA A 249 -9.08 10.71 -15.38
C ALA A 249 -9.55 10.57 -13.93
N VAL A 250 -9.32 9.41 -13.35
CA VAL A 250 -9.57 9.14 -11.94
C VAL A 250 -8.25 9.32 -11.21
N ASN A 251 -8.25 10.19 -10.18
CA ASN A 251 -7.11 10.28 -9.28
C ASN A 251 -7.17 9.08 -8.32
N GLY A 252 -6.22 8.18 -8.47
CA GLY A 252 -6.02 7.02 -7.64
C GLY A 252 -4.69 7.08 -6.85
N ASP A 253 -4.13 8.29 -6.63
CA ASP A 253 -2.89 8.45 -5.90
C ASP A 253 -3.00 7.91 -4.46
N GLU A 254 -1.96 7.21 -4.01
CA GLU A 254 -1.82 6.67 -2.66
C GLU A 254 -0.69 7.40 -1.94
N GLY A 255 -0.99 8.61 -1.48
CA GLY A 255 -0.02 9.48 -0.82
C GLY A 255 0.08 9.27 0.70
N GLU A 256 -0.90 8.64 1.31
CA GLU A 256 -0.98 8.45 2.75
C GLU A 256 -0.34 7.11 3.18
N PRO A 257 0.68 7.14 4.08
CA PRO A 257 1.39 5.92 4.52
C PRO A 257 0.54 4.89 5.28
N GLY A 258 -0.69 5.25 5.67
CA GLY A 258 -1.65 4.36 6.34
C GLY A 258 -2.66 3.70 5.39
N THR A 259 -2.51 3.80 4.07
CA THR A 259 -3.46 3.28 3.09
C THR A 259 -2.82 2.25 2.16
N PHE A 260 -3.62 1.29 1.67
CA PHE A 260 -3.21 0.19 0.78
C PHE A 260 -4.19 -0.01 -0.39
N LYS A 261 -4.83 1.06 -0.89
CA LYS A 261 -5.75 0.94 -2.03
C LYS A 261 -5.09 0.42 -3.31
N ASP A 262 -3.80 0.70 -3.47
CA ASP A 262 -3.04 0.24 -4.64
C ASP A 262 -2.93 -1.27 -4.69
N CYS A 263 -2.76 -1.94 -3.56
CA CYS A 263 -2.81 -3.40 -3.49
C CYS A 263 -4.15 -3.94 -4.02
N LEU A 264 -5.27 -3.34 -3.62
CA LEU A 264 -6.59 -3.74 -4.11
C LEU A 264 -6.75 -3.49 -5.61
N LEU A 265 -6.22 -2.37 -6.12
CA LEU A 265 -6.29 -2.03 -7.55
C LEU A 265 -5.44 -2.98 -8.40
N TYR A 266 -4.23 -3.33 -7.96
CA TYR A 266 -3.34 -4.23 -8.69
C TYR A 266 -3.78 -5.69 -8.66
N THR A 267 -4.39 -6.14 -7.58
CA THR A 267 -4.85 -7.52 -7.42
C THR A 267 -6.26 -7.75 -7.95
N SER A 268 -7.02 -6.68 -8.22
CA SER A 268 -8.36 -6.79 -8.81
C SER A 268 -8.26 -6.94 -10.32
N PRO A 269 -8.95 -7.92 -10.92
CA PRO A 269 -8.96 -8.09 -12.38
C PRO A 269 -9.49 -6.84 -13.08
N SER A 270 -8.81 -6.39 -14.12
CA SER A 270 -9.25 -5.28 -14.94
C SER A 270 -9.59 -5.77 -16.35
N PRO A 271 -10.43 -5.04 -17.13
CA PRO A 271 -10.69 -5.38 -18.53
C PRO A 271 -9.46 -5.43 -19.44
N ARG A 272 -8.29 -4.93 -18.95
CA ARG A 272 -7.01 -5.03 -19.66
C ARG A 272 -6.29 -6.35 -19.45
N ASP A 273 -6.71 -7.12 -18.43
CA ASP A 273 -6.10 -8.40 -18.05
C ASP A 273 -6.81 -9.58 -18.72
N ALA A 274 -7.86 -9.30 -19.51
CA ALA A 274 -8.70 -10.27 -20.22
C ALA A 274 -8.28 -10.46 -21.69
#